data_9009df3b7e3d30a35f791b1a33d19c55
#
_entry.id   9009df3b7e3d30a35f791b1a33d19c55
#
_cell.length_a   1.000
_cell.length_b   1.000
_cell.length_c   1.000
_cell.angle_alpha   90.00
_cell.angle_beta   90.00
_cell.angle_gamma   90.00
#
_symmetry.space_group_name_H-M   'P 1'
#
loop_
_entity.id
_entity.type
_entity.pdbx_description
1 polymer ?
#
loop_
_entity_poly.entity_id
_entity_poly.type
_entity_poly.pdbx_seq_one_letter_code
_entity_poly.pdbx_strand_id
1 'polypeptide(L)'
;MSRILSILFFTFSLSLAAKPEPVKEVIISGNDAMQFDIKTFQAKPGESIRLTLNNVGSIPKIAMGHNWVLLKKGADAIAFGQKVLASGGSATNPLPKSLLGDVLAHTKLLGPGESETISFTVPTIAGDYEYVCTFPGHFAMMRGSMEVK
;
A
#
# COMPACT_ATOMS: atom_id res chain seq x y z
N MET A 1 54.78 41.76 28.28
CA MET A 1 53.35 41.43 28.44
C MET A 1 52.80 41.13 27.04
N SER A 2 52.73 39.85 26.66
CA SER A 2 52.27 39.42 25.32
C SER A 2 50.80 39.00 25.44
N ARG A 3 49.92 39.69 24.71
CA ARG A 3 48.47 39.35 24.64
C ARG A 3 48.27 38.39 23.50
N ILE A 4 47.94 37.12 23.80
CA ILE A 4 47.54 36.11 22.83
C ILE A 4 46.06 36.33 22.49
N LEU A 5 45.78 36.71 21.25
CA LEU A 5 44.45 36.90 20.73
C LEU A 5 43.94 35.54 20.20
N SER A 6 43.07 34.87 20.98
CA SER A 6 42.43 33.60 20.52
C SER A 6 41.31 33.94 19.54
N ILE A 7 41.48 33.57 18.29
CA ILE A 7 40.44 33.66 17.24
C ILE A 7 39.60 32.37 17.31
N LEU A 8 38.35 32.51 17.72
CA LEU A 8 37.35 31.44 17.75
C LEU A 8 36.77 31.27 16.35
N PHE A 9 37.13 30.20 15.65
CA PHE A 9 36.53 29.83 14.40
C PHE A 9 35.16 29.19 14.64
N PHE A 10 34.08 29.93 14.33
CA PHE A 10 32.72 29.42 14.35
C PHE A 10 32.44 28.74 13.03
N THR A 11 32.49 27.41 12.98
CA THR A 11 32.13 26.65 11.78
C THR A 11 30.60 26.59 11.64
N PHE A 12 30.06 27.36 10.70
CA PHE A 12 28.64 27.33 10.35
C PHE A 12 28.37 26.09 9.48
N SER A 13 27.83 25.03 10.10
CA SER A 13 27.38 23.85 9.36
C SER A 13 26.08 24.18 8.60
N LEU A 14 26.21 24.36 7.29
CA LEU A 14 25.06 24.50 6.38
C LEU A 14 24.36 23.15 6.24
N SER A 15 23.25 22.96 6.94
CA SER A 15 22.40 21.78 6.76
C SER A 15 21.68 21.90 5.41
N LEU A 16 22.10 21.09 4.42
CA LEU A 16 21.38 20.97 3.15
C LEU A 16 20.05 20.26 3.44
N ALA A 17 18.96 20.99 3.43
CA ALA A 17 17.62 20.39 3.45
C ALA A 17 17.44 19.58 2.17
N ALA A 18 17.25 18.25 2.30
CA ALA A 18 16.97 17.38 1.16
C ALA A 18 15.65 17.83 0.50
N LYS A 19 15.67 17.97 -0.82
CA LYS A 19 14.46 18.26 -1.61
C LYS A 19 13.48 17.10 -1.39
N PRO A 20 12.20 17.38 -1.10
CA PRO A 20 11.22 16.31 -0.97
C PRO A 20 11.13 15.51 -2.28
N GLU A 21 11.30 14.19 -2.18
CA GLU A 21 11.14 13.30 -3.33
C GLU A 21 9.69 13.35 -3.85
N PRO A 22 9.48 13.32 -5.17
CA PRO A 22 8.15 13.36 -5.75
C PRO A 22 7.34 12.14 -5.31
N VAL A 23 6.11 12.36 -4.85
CA VAL A 23 5.16 11.30 -4.51
C VAL A 23 4.57 10.73 -5.79
N LYS A 24 4.66 9.41 -5.97
CA LYS A 24 4.05 8.72 -7.10
C LYS A 24 2.55 8.49 -6.85
N GLU A 25 1.72 8.97 -7.75
CA GLU A 25 0.28 8.73 -7.71
C GLU A 25 -0.05 7.41 -8.45
N VAL A 26 -0.84 6.55 -7.81
CA VAL A 26 -1.36 5.29 -8.38
C VAL A 26 -2.86 5.26 -8.14
N ILE A 27 -3.64 5.15 -9.20
CA ILE A 27 -5.11 5.04 -9.12
C ILE A 27 -5.51 3.67 -9.63
N ILE A 28 -6.20 2.89 -8.79
CA ILE A 28 -6.68 1.55 -9.11
C ILE A 28 -8.19 1.54 -8.94
N SER A 29 -8.90 0.91 -9.88
CA SER A 29 -10.34 0.73 -9.80
C SER A 29 -10.68 -0.75 -9.64
N GLY A 30 -11.64 -1.03 -8.74
CA GLY A 30 -12.26 -2.35 -8.59
C GLY A 30 -13.68 -2.34 -9.14
N ASN A 31 -14.11 -3.43 -9.79
CA ASN A 31 -15.41 -3.54 -10.45
C ASN A 31 -16.20 -4.79 -10.03
N ASP A 32 -17.46 -4.88 -10.45
CA ASP A 32 -18.38 -6.00 -10.13
C ASP A 32 -17.96 -7.34 -10.77
N ALA A 33 -16.94 -7.38 -11.65
CA ALA A 33 -16.33 -8.61 -12.15
C ALA A 33 -15.21 -9.14 -11.23
N MET A 34 -15.07 -8.58 -10.02
CA MET A 34 -14.02 -8.92 -9.05
C MET A 34 -12.61 -8.76 -9.65
N GLN A 35 -12.36 -7.62 -10.30
CA GLN A 35 -11.09 -7.32 -10.96
C GLN A 35 -10.60 -5.92 -10.58
N PHE A 36 -9.28 -5.81 -10.41
CA PHE A 36 -8.58 -4.53 -10.49
C PHE A 36 -8.26 -4.22 -11.95
N ASP A 37 -8.40 -2.96 -12.37
CA ASP A 37 -8.02 -2.49 -13.71
C ASP A 37 -6.50 -2.50 -13.90
N ILE A 38 -5.74 -2.21 -12.86
CA ILE A 38 -4.28 -2.34 -12.83
C ILE A 38 -3.91 -3.65 -12.14
N LYS A 39 -3.26 -4.55 -12.86
CA LYS A 39 -2.77 -5.84 -12.35
C LYS A 39 -1.28 -5.83 -12.01
N THR A 40 -0.54 -4.87 -12.56
CA THR A 40 0.90 -4.72 -12.27
C THR A 40 1.27 -3.25 -12.39
N PHE A 41 2.05 -2.75 -11.44
CA PHE A 41 2.70 -1.44 -11.55
C PHE A 41 4.11 -1.49 -10.95
N GLN A 42 4.97 -0.59 -11.42
CA GLN A 42 6.36 -0.52 -10.97
C GLN A 42 6.54 0.56 -9.92
N ALA A 43 7.45 0.35 -9.00
CA ALA A 43 7.84 1.32 -7.99
C ALA A 43 9.34 1.25 -7.71
N LYS A 44 9.93 2.37 -7.29
CA LYS A 44 11.34 2.40 -6.88
C LYS A 44 11.49 2.07 -5.40
N PRO A 45 12.59 1.40 -4.99
CA PRO A 45 12.89 1.21 -3.59
C PRO A 45 12.86 2.52 -2.80
N GLY A 46 12.10 2.57 -1.70
CA GLY A 46 11.98 3.75 -0.86
C GLY A 46 11.09 4.88 -1.40
N GLU A 47 10.51 4.72 -2.59
CA GLU A 47 9.60 5.72 -3.18
C GLU A 47 8.35 5.92 -2.31
N SER A 48 7.88 7.15 -2.22
CA SER A 48 6.59 7.46 -1.58
C SER A 48 5.47 7.30 -2.59
N ILE A 49 4.48 6.45 -2.28
CA ILE A 49 3.28 6.25 -3.10
C ILE A 49 2.06 6.81 -2.39
N ARG A 50 1.21 7.48 -3.18
CA ARG A 50 -0.17 7.80 -2.85
C ARG A 50 -1.07 6.95 -3.75
N LEU A 51 -1.73 5.94 -3.15
CA LEU A 51 -2.60 5.03 -3.87
C LEU A 51 -4.05 5.36 -3.57
N THR A 52 -4.84 5.54 -4.63
CA THR A 52 -6.29 5.69 -4.55
C THR A 52 -6.97 4.45 -5.09
N LEU A 53 -7.77 3.79 -4.26
CA LEU A 53 -8.70 2.76 -4.70
C LEU A 53 -10.07 3.38 -4.95
N ASN A 54 -10.66 3.09 -6.13
CA ASN A 54 -12.03 3.45 -6.48
C ASN A 54 -12.86 2.17 -6.64
N ASN A 55 -14.02 2.07 -5.99
CA ASN A 55 -14.99 1.05 -6.33
C ASN A 55 -15.94 1.61 -7.39
N VAL A 56 -15.77 1.17 -8.66
CA VAL A 56 -16.58 1.59 -9.82
C VAL A 56 -17.73 0.64 -10.10
N GLY A 57 -17.98 -0.33 -9.21
CA GLY A 57 -19.12 -1.23 -9.28
C GLY A 57 -20.44 -0.58 -8.88
N SER A 58 -21.51 -1.37 -8.93
CA SER A 58 -22.89 -0.96 -8.61
C SER A 58 -23.53 -1.85 -7.54
N ILE A 59 -22.95 -3.01 -7.28
CA ILE A 59 -23.49 -3.99 -6.32
C ILE A 59 -23.21 -3.54 -4.89
N PRO A 60 -24.20 -3.67 -3.98
CA PRO A 60 -24.04 -3.21 -2.58
C PRO A 60 -22.80 -3.77 -1.88
N LYS A 61 -22.17 -2.94 -1.04
CA LYS A 61 -20.94 -3.23 -0.30
C LYS A 61 -20.90 -4.57 0.42
N ILE A 62 -22.03 -4.97 1.00
CA ILE A 62 -22.14 -6.23 1.75
C ILE A 62 -22.01 -7.46 0.85
N ALA A 63 -22.29 -7.33 -0.44
CA ALA A 63 -22.24 -8.40 -1.44
C ALA A 63 -21.03 -8.30 -2.38
N MET A 64 -20.48 -7.10 -2.61
CA MET A 64 -19.43 -6.84 -3.59
C MET A 64 -18.52 -5.68 -3.17
N GLY A 65 -18.18 -5.59 -1.89
CA GLY A 65 -17.22 -4.61 -1.40
C GLY A 65 -15.79 -4.94 -1.89
N HIS A 66 -14.98 -3.91 -2.08
CA HIS A 66 -13.58 -4.06 -2.47
C HIS A 66 -12.65 -3.34 -1.52
N ASN A 67 -11.52 -3.96 -1.22
CA ASN A 67 -10.37 -3.34 -0.60
C ASN A 67 -9.10 -3.67 -1.40
N TRP A 68 -8.04 -2.94 -1.12
CA TRP A 68 -6.71 -3.20 -1.66
C TRP A 68 -5.76 -3.46 -0.49
N VAL A 69 -5.07 -4.58 -0.51
CA VAL A 69 -4.18 -5.02 0.58
C VAL A 69 -2.85 -5.42 -0.01
N LEU A 70 -1.78 -4.67 0.28
CA LEU A 70 -0.41 -4.96 -0.14
C LEU A 70 0.25 -5.89 0.87
N LEU A 71 0.78 -6.99 0.39
CA LEU A 71 1.40 -8.04 1.20
C LEU A 71 2.91 -7.83 1.34
N LYS A 72 3.50 -8.44 2.35
CA LYS A 72 4.95 -8.55 2.48
C LYS A 72 5.53 -9.40 1.35
N LYS A 73 6.81 -9.16 1.03
CA LYS A 73 7.54 -9.90 0.00
C LYS A 73 7.46 -11.41 0.22
N GLY A 74 7.16 -12.14 -0.87
CA GLY A 74 7.08 -13.59 -0.87
C GLY A 74 5.76 -14.16 -0.34
N ALA A 75 4.81 -13.32 0.05
CA ALA A 75 3.45 -13.78 0.34
C ALA A 75 2.69 -14.03 -0.97
N ASP A 76 1.92 -15.12 -1.02
CA ASP A 76 1.00 -15.45 -2.11
C ASP A 76 -0.39 -14.91 -1.82
N ALA A 77 -0.99 -14.18 -2.76
CA ALA A 77 -2.27 -13.50 -2.59
C ALA A 77 -3.43 -14.48 -2.36
N ILE A 78 -3.43 -15.64 -3.03
CA ILE A 78 -4.48 -16.65 -2.88
C ILE A 78 -4.37 -17.30 -1.49
N ALA A 79 -3.16 -17.72 -1.10
CA ALA A 79 -2.91 -18.30 0.21
C ALA A 79 -3.26 -17.30 1.34
N PHE A 80 -2.94 -16.02 1.16
CA PHE A 80 -3.33 -14.98 2.11
C PHE A 80 -4.86 -14.83 2.20
N GLY A 81 -5.57 -14.79 1.07
CA GLY A 81 -7.03 -14.74 1.05
C GLY A 81 -7.69 -15.93 1.74
N GLN A 82 -7.16 -17.14 1.55
CA GLN A 82 -7.61 -18.34 2.27
C GLN A 82 -7.36 -18.21 3.78
N LYS A 83 -6.19 -17.69 4.18
CA LYS A 83 -5.84 -17.42 5.58
C LYS A 83 -6.77 -16.38 6.21
N VAL A 84 -7.19 -15.36 5.44
CA VAL A 84 -8.19 -14.37 5.87
C VAL A 84 -9.51 -15.04 6.21
N LEU A 85 -10.04 -15.91 5.33
CA LEU A 85 -11.28 -16.66 5.59
C LEU A 85 -11.15 -17.56 6.83
N ALA A 86 -10.05 -18.32 6.93
CA ALA A 86 -9.79 -19.20 8.07
C ALA A 86 -9.65 -18.44 9.40
N SER A 87 -9.29 -17.15 9.35
CA SER A 87 -9.16 -16.27 10.52
C SER A 87 -10.43 -15.46 10.84
N GLY A 88 -11.59 -15.85 10.30
CA GLY A 88 -12.88 -15.18 10.52
C GLY A 88 -13.12 -13.98 9.61
N GLY A 89 -12.44 -13.92 8.48
CA GLY A 89 -12.69 -12.92 7.44
C GLY A 89 -14.12 -13.00 6.90
N SER A 90 -14.77 -11.86 6.74
CA SER A 90 -16.17 -11.74 6.30
C SER A 90 -16.39 -10.41 5.58
N ALA A 91 -17.58 -10.21 5.01
CA ALA A 91 -17.96 -8.95 4.39
C ALA A 91 -17.93 -7.74 5.36
N THR A 92 -18.06 -7.99 6.66
CA THR A 92 -18.00 -6.95 7.70
C THR A 92 -16.62 -6.88 8.40
N ASN A 93 -15.78 -7.89 8.20
CA ASN A 93 -14.40 -7.96 8.72
C ASN A 93 -13.48 -8.51 7.63
N PRO A 94 -13.26 -7.79 6.52
CA PRO A 94 -12.54 -8.34 5.36
C PRO A 94 -11.04 -8.51 5.60
N LEU A 95 -10.48 -7.89 6.63
CA LEU A 95 -9.08 -8.01 7.02
C LEU A 95 -8.96 -8.14 8.54
N PRO A 96 -8.96 -9.36 9.09
CA PRO A 96 -8.79 -9.60 10.52
C PRO A 96 -7.49 -8.99 11.07
N LYS A 97 -7.57 -8.32 12.22
CA LYS A 97 -6.44 -7.63 12.86
C LYS A 97 -5.23 -8.55 13.12
N SER A 98 -5.47 -9.83 13.37
CA SER A 98 -4.42 -10.85 13.58
C SER A 98 -3.50 -11.04 12.37
N LEU A 99 -3.94 -10.63 11.17
CA LEU A 99 -3.19 -10.78 9.92
C LEU A 99 -2.45 -9.50 9.47
N LEU A 100 -2.61 -8.39 10.18
CA LEU A 100 -1.93 -7.12 9.85
C LEU A 100 -0.40 -7.24 9.89
N GLY A 101 0.14 -8.23 10.61
CA GLY A 101 1.57 -8.53 10.61
C GLY A 101 2.14 -8.95 9.25
N ASP A 102 1.30 -9.42 8.32
CA ASP A 102 1.68 -9.83 6.96
C ASP A 102 1.41 -8.74 5.90
N VAL A 103 0.86 -7.60 6.32
CA VAL A 103 0.40 -6.50 5.46
C VAL A 103 1.34 -5.29 5.56
N LEU A 104 1.63 -4.67 4.42
CA LEU A 104 2.43 -3.43 4.33
C LEU A 104 1.55 -2.18 4.31
N ALA A 105 0.45 -2.24 3.55
CA ALA A 105 -0.52 -1.15 3.43
C ALA A 105 -1.88 -1.72 3.03
N HIS A 106 -2.96 -1.05 3.40
CA HIS A 106 -4.30 -1.45 3.00
C HIS A 106 -5.28 -0.28 3.03
N THR A 107 -6.33 -0.39 2.21
CA THR A 107 -7.52 0.46 2.29
C THR A 107 -8.57 -0.19 3.20
N LYS A 108 -9.57 0.59 3.61
CA LYS A 108 -10.83 0.03 4.13
C LYS A 108 -11.60 -0.68 3.02
N LEU A 109 -12.65 -1.42 3.39
CA LEU A 109 -13.61 -1.95 2.42
C LEU A 109 -14.45 -0.80 1.85
N LEU A 110 -14.57 -0.75 0.52
CA LEU A 110 -15.31 0.26 -0.23
C LEU A 110 -16.58 -0.34 -0.84
N GLY A 111 -17.69 0.38 -0.75
CA GLY A 111 -18.91 0.13 -1.50
C GLY A 111 -18.92 0.85 -2.85
N PRO A 112 -20.00 0.70 -3.64
CA PRO A 112 -20.13 1.31 -4.95
C PRO A 112 -20.01 2.84 -4.88
N GLY A 113 -19.17 3.43 -5.76
CA GLY A 113 -18.91 4.87 -5.81
C GLY A 113 -18.02 5.41 -4.68
N GLU A 114 -17.63 4.59 -3.69
CA GLU A 114 -16.67 5.00 -2.67
C GLU A 114 -15.23 4.95 -3.18
N SER A 115 -14.40 5.84 -2.64
CA SER A 115 -12.95 5.85 -2.85
C SER A 115 -12.19 6.06 -1.55
N GLU A 116 -10.93 5.64 -1.52
CA GLU A 116 -10.00 5.93 -0.44
C GLU A 116 -8.59 6.10 -0.98
N THR A 117 -7.90 7.10 -0.46
CA THR A 117 -6.49 7.33 -0.74
C THR A 117 -5.67 7.01 0.49
N ILE A 118 -4.64 6.19 0.31
CA ILE A 118 -3.64 5.86 1.33
C ILE A 118 -2.25 6.28 0.85
N SER A 119 -1.34 6.51 1.79
CA SER A 119 0.06 6.78 1.49
C SER A 119 0.95 5.76 2.19
N PHE A 120 1.95 5.27 1.50
CA PHE A 120 2.94 4.36 2.07
C PHE A 120 4.31 4.53 1.39
N THR A 121 5.35 4.04 2.06
CA THR A 121 6.70 3.99 1.50
C THR A 121 6.96 2.59 0.94
N VAL A 122 7.42 2.53 -0.30
CA VAL A 122 7.81 1.29 -0.97
C VAL A 122 8.96 0.62 -0.21
N PRO A 123 8.91 -0.70 0.03
CA PRO A 123 10.04 -1.42 0.60
C PRO A 123 11.34 -1.20 -0.18
N THR A 124 12.47 -1.20 0.51
CA THR A 124 13.80 -1.02 -0.12
C THR A 124 14.34 -2.29 -0.79
N ILE A 125 13.75 -3.45 -0.51
CA ILE A 125 14.16 -4.73 -1.09
C ILE A 125 13.44 -4.92 -2.42
N ALA A 126 14.20 -5.00 -3.52
CA ALA A 126 13.65 -5.23 -4.85
C ALA A 126 12.93 -6.59 -4.97
N GLY A 127 11.93 -6.67 -5.83
CA GLY A 127 11.15 -7.86 -6.13
C GLY A 127 9.65 -7.57 -6.18
N ASP A 128 8.87 -8.65 -6.28
CA ASP A 128 7.42 -8.57 -6.41
C ASP A 128 6.74 -8.59 -5.05
N TYR A 129 5.76 -7.71 -4.90
CA TYR A 129 4.90 -7.57 -3.75
C TYR A 129 3.46 -7.70 -4.22
N GLU A 130 2.81 -8.81 -3.89
CA GLU A 130 1.44 -9.03 -4.32
C GLU A 130 0.46 -8.14 -3.55
N TYR A 131 -0.61 -7.73 -4.22
CA TYR A 131 -1.76 -7.08 -3.61
C TYR A 131 -3.05 -7.80 -3.97
N VAL A 132 -4.05 -7.72 -3.10
CA VAL A 132 -5.25 -8.56 -3.18
C VAL A 132 -6.46 -7.83 -2.58
N CYS A 133 -7.64 -8.14 -3.10
CA CYS A 133 -8.90 -7.87 -2.41
C CYS A 133 -9.22 -9.02 -1.45
N THR A 134 -9.44 -8.71 -0.19
CA THR A 134 -9.70 -9.73 0.85
C THR A 134 -11.18 -9.89 1.18
N PHE A 135 -12.08 -9.26 0.44
CA PHE A 135 -13.50 -9.61 0.50
C PHE A 135 -13.70 -11.10 0.20
N PRO A 136 -14.58 -11.81 0.92
CA PRO A 136 -14.74 -13.26 0.77
C PRO A 136 -14.87 -13.71 -0.70
N GLY A 137 -13.97 -14.60 -1.12
CA GLY A 137 -13.94 -15.17 -2.49
C GLY A 137 -13.26 -14.32 -3.56
N HIS A 138 -13.06 -13.00 -3.35
CA HIS A 138 -12.49 -12.12 -4.39
C HIS A 138 -11.01 -12.40 -4.67
N PHE A 139 -10.24 -12.84 -3.69
CA PHE A 139 -8.80 -13.07 -3.78
C PHE A 139 -8.40 -14.03 -4.92
N ALA A 140 -9.31 -14.89 -5.37
CA ALA A 140 -9.03 -15.82 -6.46
C ALA A 140 -8.77 -15.09 -7.79
N MET A 141 -9.43 -13.97 -8.03
CA MET A 141 -9.37 -13.21 -9.29
C MET A 141 -8.87 -11.77 -9.09
N MET A 142 -9.21 -11.13 -7.96
CA MET A 142 -8.97 -9.71 -7.70
C MET A 142 -7.65 -9.50 -6.97
N ARG A 143 -6.55 -9.56 -7.73
CA ARG A 143 -5.17 -9.47 -7.26
C ARG A 143 -4.25 -8.91 -8.32
N GLY A 144 -3.06 -8.50 -7.89
CA GLY A 144 -2.01 -7.98 -8.76
C GLY A 144 -0.66 -7.89 -8.05
N SER A 145 0.32 -7.22 -8.65
CA SER A 145 1.68 -7.11 -8.14
C SER A 145 2.24 -5.70 -8.28
N MET A 146 2.95 -5.25 -7.27
CA MET A 146 3.85 -4.10 -7.31
C MET A 146 5.28 -4.62 -7.51
N GLU A 147 5.89 -4.28 -8.64
CA GLU A 147 7.29 -4.62 -8.96
C GLU A 147 8.22 -3.54 -8.43
N VAL A 148 9.02 -3.85 -7.43
CA VAL A 148 10.04 -2.94 -6.88
C VAL A 148 11.36 -3.15 -7.58
N LYS A 149 11.83 -2.14 -8.37
CA LYS A 149 13.07 -2.19 -9.16
C LYS A 149 13.67 -0.81 -9.45
#